data_d30b826513f64b4676262882a9cd0502
#
_entry.id   d30b826513f64b4676262882a9cd0502
#
_cell.length_a   1.000
_cell.length_b   1.000
_cell.length_c   1.000
_cell.angle_alpha   90.00
_cell.angle_beta   90.00
_cell.angle_gamma   90.00
#
_symmetry.space_group_name_H-M   'P 1'
#
loop_
_entity.id
_entity.type
_entity.pdbx_description
1 polymer ?
#
loop_
_entity_poly.entity_id
_entity_poly.type
_entity_poly.pdbx_seq_one_letter_code
_entity_poly.pdbx_strand_id
1 'polypeptide(L)' 'MSEDFELQDEGSLYLLRPLTREAVEWLDEHIEQNRQMFGTAVVIEHRYVADIVRGIRDAGLELA' A
#
# COMPACT_ATOMS: atom_id res chain seq x y z
N MET A 1 4.01 -9.08 16.59
CA MET A 1 3.08 -8.11 16.02
C MET A 1 3.05 -8.27 14.53
N SER A 2 1.87 -8.24 13.94
CA SER A 2 1.76 -8.40 12.50
C SER A 2 1.76 -7.03 11.82
N GLU A 3 2.48 -6.95 10.73
CA GLU A 3 2.48 -5.77 9.88
C GLU A 3 1.34 -5.89 8.89
N ASP A 4 0.78 -4.76 8.49
CA ASP A 4 -0.37 -4.76 7.59
C ASP A 4 0.04 -4.62 6.14
N PHE A 5 1.15 -3.95 5.88
CA PHE A 5 1.65 -3.73 4.52
C PHE A 5 3.14 -3.96 4.43
N GLU A 6 3.58 -4.36 3.25
CA GLU A 6 4.99 -4.39 2.89
C GLU A 6 5.20 -3.40 1.75
N LEU A 7 6.15 -2.48 1.91
CA LEU A 7 6.47 -1.49 0.90
C LEU A 7 7.86 -1.80 0.33
N GLN A 8 7.93 -1.99 -0.97
CA GLN A 8 9.18 -2.35 -1.64
C GLN A 8 9.56 -1.27 -2.64
N ASP A 9 10.77 -0.75 -2.51
CA ASP A 9 11.32 0.26 -3.42
C ASP A 9 11.92 -0.45 -4.64
N GLU A 10 11.37 -0.15 -5.83
CA GLU A 10 11.84 -0.75 -7.08
C GLU A 10 12.60 0.26 -7.94
N GLY A 11 13.04 1.37 -7.34
CA GLY A 11 13.80 2.39 -8.06
C GLY A 11 12.90 3.47 -8.62
N SER A 12 12.20 3.17 -9.71
CA SER A 12 11.32 4.16 -10.36
C SER A 12 9.91 4.15 -9.81
N LEU A 13 9.56 3.13 -9.00
CA LEU A 13 8.23 3.02 -8.40
C LEU A 13 8.31 2.21 -7.12
N TYR A 14 7.18 2.13 -6.41
CA TYR A 14 7.06 1.29 -5.22
C TYR A 14 6.02 0.21 -5.43
N LEU A 15 6.20 -0.92 -4.74
CA LEU A 15 5.21 -1.98 -4.69
C LEU A 15 4.67 -2.05 -3.27
N LEU A 16 3.36 -1.91 -3.13
CA LEU A 16 2.68 -1.94 -1.83
C LEU A 16 1.84 -3.21 -1.76
N ARG A 17 2.24 -4.12 -0.88
CA ARG A 17 1.57 -5.41 -0.75
C ARG A 17 0.79 -5.46 0.56
N PRO A 18 -0.53 -5.73 0.51
CA PRO A 18 -1.30 -5.91 1.74
C PRO A 18 -1.01 -7.28 2.34
N LEU A 19 -0.87 -7.33 3.66
CA LEU A 19 -0.56 -8.57 4.37
C LEU A 19 -1.71 -9.04 5.26
N THR A 20 -2.70 -8.18 5.50
CA THR A 20 -3.83 -8.50 6.37
C THR A 20 -5.13 -8.13 5.65
N ARG A 21 -6.26 -8.64 6.20
CA ARG A 21 -7.58 -8.28 5.68
C ARG A 21 -7.82 -6.78 5.79
N GLU A 22 -7.44 -6.19 6.92
CA GLU A 22 -7.61 -4.75 7.14
C GLU A 22 -6.87 -3.95 6.08
N ALA A 23 -5.68 -4.41 5.71
CA ALA A 23 -4.90 -3.76 4.65
C ALA A 23 -5.61 -3.83 3.30
N VAL A 24 -6.17 -5.00 2.97
CA VAL A 24 -6.91 -5.15 1.72
C VAL A 24 -8.11 -4.22 1.69
N GLU A 25 -8.84 -4.14 2.80
CA GLU A 25 -10.00 -3.27 2.90
C GLU A 25 -9.61 -1.81 2.75
N TRP A 26 -8.50 -1.42 3.37
CA TRP A 26 -8.01 -0.05 3.25
C TRP A 26 -7.69 0.30 1.80
N LEU A 27 -7.04 -0.61 1.08
CA LEU A 27 -6.72 -0.40 -0.33
C LEU A 27 -7.99 -0.24 -1.16
N ASP A 28 -9.00 -1.08 -0.91
CA ASP A 28 -10.25 -1.01 -1.66
C ASP A 28 -11.00 0.29 -1.42
N GLU A 29 -10.84 0.87 -0.24
CA GLU A 29 -11.51 2.13 0.10
C GLU A 29 -10.77 3.36 -0.40
N HIS A 30 -9.45 3.30 -0.47
CA HIS A 30 -8.62 4.50 -0.72
C HIS A 30 -7.94 4.51 -2.08
N ILE A 31 -7.82 3.35 -2.74
CA ILE A 31 -7.15 3.24 -4.03
C ILE A 31 -8.18 2.77 -5.07
N GLU A 32 -8.14 3.36 -6.26
CA GLU A 32 -9.11 3.04 -7.30
C GLU A 32 -9.09 1.56 -7.68
N GLN A 33 -10.25 1.05 -8.09
CA GLN A 33 -10.40 -0.35 -8.45
C GLN A 33 -9.56 -0.76 -9.65
N ASN A 34 -9.36 0.16 -10.59
CA ASN A 34 -8.57 -0.13 -11.79
C ASN A 34 -7.09 0.19 -11.60
N ARG A 35 -6.63 0.13 -10.36
CA ARG A 35 -5.23 0.35 -10.03
C ARG A 35 -4.34 -0.70 -10.70
N GLN A 36 -3.11 -0.29 -11.01
CA GLN A 36 -2.14 -1.20 -11.61
C GLN A 36 -1.60 -2.15 -10.54
N MET A 37 -1.58 -3.45 -10.86
CA MET A 37 -1.15 -4.48 -9.94
C MET A 37 0.06 -5.23 -10.47
N PHE A 38 0.89 -5.70 -9.56
CA PHE A 38 1.97 -6.63 -9.86
C PHE A 38 1.83 -7.79 -8.86
N GLY A 39 1.25 -8.91 -9.31
CA GLY A 39 0.86 -9.97 -8.39
C GLY A 39 -0.18 -9.45 -7.41
N THR A 40 0.08 -9.57 -6.12
CA THR A 40 -0.81 -9.04 -5.07
C THR A 40 -0.45 -7.62 -4.65
N ALA A 41 0.60 -7.05 -5.22
CA ALA A 41 1.09 -5.72 -4.85
C ALA A 41 0.48 -4.66 -5.76
N VAL A 42 0.23 -3.48 -5.19
CA VAL A 42 -0.23 -2.31 -5.92
C VAL A 42 0.99 -1.51 -6.35
N VAL A 43 1.03 -1.09 -7.61
CA VAL A 43 2.09 -0.25 -8.13
C VAL A 43 1.83 1.20 -7.76
N ILE A 44 2.78 1.82 -7.05
CA ILE A 44 2.64 3.20 -6.56
C ILE A 44 3.76 4.05 -7.15
N GLU A 45 3.39 5.15 -7.79
CA GLU A 45 4.37 6.10 -8.28
C GLU A 45 5.01 6.85 -7.10
N HIS A 46 6.27 7.25 -7.26
CA HIS A 46 7.02 7.95 -6.21
C HIS A 46 6.27 9.15 -5.63
N ARG A 47 5.62 9.92 -6.49
CA ARG A 47 4.95 11.15 -6.08
C ARG A 47 3.76 10.94 -5.15
N TYR A 48 3.23 9.71 -5.12
CA TYR A 48 2.06 9.39 -4.30
C TYR A 48 2.41 8.61 -3.03
N VAL A 49 3.64 8.10 -2.92
CA VAL A 49 3.98 7.18 -1.84
C VAL A 49 3.89 7.83 -0.47
N ALA A 50 4.31 9.09 -0.35
CA ALA A 50 4.28 9.78 0.94
C ALA A 50 2.85 9.96 1.46
N ASP A 51 1.92 10.33 0.57
CA ASP A 51 0.53 10.50 0.94
C ASP A 51 -0.11 9.17 1.34
N ILE A 52 0.24 8.11 0.62
CA ILE A 52 -0.30 6.78 0.92
C ILE A 52 0.22 6.28 2.27
N VAL A 53 1.52 6.46 2.53
CA VAL A 53 2.10 6.05 3.82
C VAL A 53 1.43 6.80 4.97
N ARG A 54 1.19 8.10 4.79
CA ARG A 54 0.51 8.90 5.81
C ARG A 54 -0.90 8.37 6.06
N GLY A 55 -1.65 8.06 5.00
CA GLY A 55 -3.00 7.53 5.13
C GLY A 55 -3.01 6.19 5.86
N ILE A 56 -2.05 5.33 5.56
CA ILE A 56 -1.94 4.02 6.23
C ILE A 56 -1.70 4.23 7.73
N ARG A 57 -0.80 5.12 8.08
CA ARG A 57 -0.49 5.40 9.49
C ARG A 57 -1.68 6.04 10.20
N ASP A 58 -2.37 6.95 9.54
CA ASP A 58 -3.56 7.60 10.11
C ASP A 58 -4.67 6.60 10.39
N ALA A 59 -4.72 5.53 9.61
CA ALA A 59 -5.70 4.46 9.82
C ALA A 59 -5.29 3.49 10.94
N GLY A 60 -4.10 3.68 11.51
CA GLY A 60 -3.60 2.80 12.56
C GLY A 60 -3.00 1.51 12.05
N LEU A 61 -2.72 1.43 10.75
CA LEU A 61 -2.12 0.23 10.16
C LEU A 61 -0.60 0.35 10.14
N GLU A 62 0.08 -0.78 10.11
CA GLU A 62 1.53 -0.83 10.19
C GLU A 62 2.17 -1.18 8.85
N LEU A 63 3.30 -0.54 8.60
CA LEU A 63 4.05 -0.71 7.37
C LEU A 63 5.39 -1.35 7.67
N ALA A 64 5.71 -2.39 6.94
CA ALA A 64 7.02 -3.04 7.07
C ALA A 64 8.06 -2.31 6.22
#